data_9efb1bd1cb7d3d69e4cc1864cdf6552f
#
_entry.id   9efb1bd1cb7d3d69e4cc1864cdf6552f
#
_cell.length_a   1.000
_cell.length_b   1.000
_cell.length_c   1.000
_cell.angle_alpha   90.00
_cell.angle_beta   90.00
_cell.angle_gamma   90.00
#
_symmetry.space_group_name_H-M   'P 1'
#
loop_
_entity.id
_entity.type
_entity.pdbx_description
1 polymer ?
#
loop_
_entity_poly.entity_id
_entity_poly.type
_entity_poly.pdbx_seq_one_letter_code
_entity_poly.pdbx_strand_id
1 'polypeptide(L)'
;MKRKGNGYVNLLAVGILALIVLAARMIFEYLLPVFSQGSGQSFFFTLKGMLRNYPLTLLMLIGDFMLVRSLVQYFSYGRSFLARTLWELGGVLFIAFVAAILMQLTSSEYLVGDTLNQQLFFSFFVALFFNILVTVVIDLFSYLRWKRRRELATEVRLRSQANYQYQLLKAQLNPHFLFNSLNVLGYLIHEDQDRASDYVKKLSDLYRYQ
;
A
#
# COMPACT_ATOMS: atom_id res chain seq x y z
N MET A 1 13.54 -6.40 15.72
CA MET A 1 13.23 -7.56 14.84
C MET A 1 12.52 -7.07 13.58
N LYS A 2 13.20 -7.00 12.43
CA LYS A 2 12.64 -6.55 11.15
C LYS A 2 11.68 -7.63 10.61
N ARG A 3 10.39 -7.33 10.56
CA ARG A 3 9.37 -8.17 9.90
C ARG A 3 9.64 -8.26 8.39
N LYS A 4 10.47 -9.20 7.96
CA LYS A 4 10.70 -9.55 6.54
C LYS A 4 9.47 -10.19 5.84
N GLY A 5 8.45 -10.62 6.58
CA GLY A 5 7.34 -11.41 6.04
C GLY A 5 6.33 -10.68 5.13
N ASN A 6 6.19 -9.36 5.22
CA ASN A 6 5.15 -8.65 4.45
C ASN A 6 5.56 -8.26 3.01
N GLY A 7 6.83 -8.39 2.65
CA GLY A 7 7.29 -8.07 1.29
C GLY A 7 6.89 -9.13 0.26
N TYR A 8 6.99 -10.39 0.60
CA TYR A 8 6.73 -11.50 -0.31
C TYR A 8 5.23 -11.68 -0.67
N VAL A 9 4.34 -11.52 0.31
CA VAL A 9 2.87 -11.61 0.07
C VAL A 9 2.41 -10.52 -0.89
N ASN A 10 3.03 -9.34 -0.84
CA ASN A 10 2.69 -8.23 -1.73
C ASN A 10 3.20 -8.42 -3.17
N LEU A 11 4.37 -9.03 -3.35
CA LEU A 11 4.91 -9.39 -4.65
C LEU A 11 4.07 -10.48 -5.32
N LEU A 12 3.63 -11.47 -4.56
CA LEU A 12 2.73 -12.53 -5.04
C LEU A 12 1.38 -11.95 -5.49
N ALA A 13 0.76 -11.07 -4.70
CA ALA A 13 -0.52 -10.44 -5.06
C ALA A 13 -0.41 -9.58 -6.32
N VAL A 14 0.68 -8.80 -6.45
CA VAL A 14 0.96 -8.01 -7.67
C VAL A 14 1.22 -8.92 -8.86
N GLY A 15 1.95 -10.03 -8.67
CA GLY A 15 2.20 -11.02 -9.71
C GLY A 15 0.93 -11.70 -10.22
N ILE A 16 0.03 -12.11 -9.31
CA ILE A 16 -1.26 -12.71 -9.67
C ILE A 16 -2.13 -11.71 -10.42
N LEU A 17 -2.19 -10.46 -9.95
CA LEU A 17 -2.93 -9.41 -10.64
C LEU A 17 -2.38 -9.16 -12.04
N ALA A 18 -1.06 -9.09 -12.18
CA ALA A 18 -0.40 -8.94 -13.47
C ALA A 18 -0.76 -10.08 -14.43
N LEU A 19 -0.77 -11.32 -13.93
CA LEU A 19 -1.19 -12.48 -14.72
C LEU A 19 -2.66 -12.40 -15.16
N ILE A 20 -3.56 -11.96 -14.28
CA ILE A 20 -4.99 -11.79 -14.60
C ILE A 20 -5.17 -10.72 -15.68
N VAL A 21 -4.52 -9.57 -15.54
CA VAL A 21 -4.60 -8.48 -16.51
C VAL A 21 -4.01 -8.91 -17.86
N LEU A 22 -2.91 -9.63 -17.83
CA LEU A 22 -2.27 -10.18 -19.01
C LEU A 22 -3.18 -11.17 -19.74
N ALA A 23 -3.81 -12.09 -19.02
CA ALA A 23 -4.78 -13.02 -19.57
C ALA A 23 -6.00 -12.29 -20.16
N ALA A 24 -6.55 -11.31 -19.46
CA ALA A 24 -7.68 -10.50 -19.93
C ALA A 24 -7.32 -9.70 -21.20
N ARG A 25 -6.15 -9.12 -21.27
CA ARG A 25 -5.64 -8.43 -22.45
C ARG A 25 -5.50 -9.39 -23.63
N MET A 26 -4.92 -10.56 -23.41
CA MET A 26 -4.78 -11.57 -24.45
C MET A 26 -6.14 -12.04 -25.01
N ILE A 27 -7.11 -12.25 -24.15
CA ILE A 27 -8.48 -12.58 -24.55
C ILE A 27 -9.06 -11.46 -25.42
N PHE A 28 -8.90 -10.21 -25.00
CA PHE A 28 -9.45 -9.06 -25.71
C PHE A 28 -8.78 -8.83 -27.07
N GLU A 29 -7.45 -8.87 -27.14
CA GLU A 29 -6.71 -8.58 -28.39
C GLU A 29 -6.81 -9.71 -29.43
N TYR A 30 -6.88 -10.97 -29.00
CA TYR A 30 -6.74 -12.09 -29.91
C TYR A 30 -7.99 -12.98 -30.05
N LEU A 31 -8.71 -13.24 -28.98
CA LEU A 31 -9.89 -14.11 -29.02
C LEU A 31 -11.14 -13.37 -29.52
N LEU A 32 -11.33 -12.14 -29.08
CA LEU A 32 -12.53 -11.38 -29.45
C LEU A 32 -12.64 -11.09 -30.95
N PRO A 33 -11.57 -10.71 -31.68
CA PRO A 33 -11.59 -10.55 -33.13
C PRO A 33 -11.90 -11.87 -33.89
N VAL A 34 -11.40 -13.00 -33.40
CA VAL A 34 -11.69 -14.32 -34.00
C VAL A 34 -13.19 -14.64 -33.95
N PHE A 35 -13.85 -14.34 -32.85
CA PHE A 35 -15.30 -14.57 -32.69
C PHE A 35 -16.16 -13.59 -33.47
N SER A 36 -15.70 -12.33 -33.64
CA SER A 36 -16.49 -11.26 -34.28
C SER A 36 -16.46 -11.32 -35.81
N GLN A 37 -15.36 -11.78 -36.40
CA GLN A 37 -15.16 -11.72 -37.86
C GLN A 37 -15.54 -12.99 -38.60
N GLY A 38 -15.89 -14.09 -37.93
CA GLY A 38 -16.27 -15.35 -38.57
C GLY A 38 -15.24 -15.92 -39.56
N SER A 39 -14.07 -15.26 -39.66
CA SER A 39 -13.00 -15.64 -40.56
C SER A 39 -12.24 -16.83 -39.97
N GLY A 40 -12.06 -17.88 -40.74
CA GLY A 40 -11.31 -19.07 -40.38
C GLY A 40 -9.82 -18.88 -40.17
N GLN A 41 -9.43 -17.77 -39.46
CA GLN A 41 -8.08 -17.62 -38.96
C GLN A 41 -7.85 -18.75 -37.97
N SER A 42 -6.85 -19.60 -38.29
CA SER A 42 -6.58 -20.79 -37.49
C SER A 42 -6.20 -20.36 -36.05
N PHE A 43 -6.73 -21.05 -35.07
CA PHE A 43 -6.37 -20.91 -33.64
C PHE A 43 -4.83 -20.84 -33.42
N PHE A 44 -4.06 -21.59 -34.22
CA PHE A 44 -2.60 -21.57 -34.19
C PHE A 44 -1.99 -20.21 -34.54
N PHE A 45 -2.56 -19.48 -35.46
CA PHE A 45 -2.08 -18.14 -35.85
C PHE A 45 -2.26 -17.14 -34.68
N THR A 46 -3.42 -17.21 -34.04
CA THR A 46 -3.75 -16.40 -32.85
C THR A 46 -2.82 -16.73 -31.68
N LEU A 47 -2.56 -18.02 -31.43
CA LEU A 47 -1.66 -18.48 -30.37
C LEU A 47 -0.22 -18.00 -30.59
N LYS A 48 0.28 -18.05 -31.84
CA LYS A 48 1.61 -17.53 -32.22
C LYS A 48 1.73 -16.03 -31.95
N GLY A 49 0.70 -15.25 -32.29
CA GLY A 49 0.64 -13.82 -32.00
C GLY A 49 0.65 -13.52 -30.49
N MET A 50 -0.11 -14.28 -29.71
CA MET A 50 -0.12 -14.20 -28.25
C MET A 50 1.25 -14.43 -27.65
N LEU A 51 1.93 -15.53 -28.01
CA LEU A 51 3.26 -15.88 -27.50
C LEU A 51 4.31 -14.84 -27.86
N ARG A 52 4.22 -14.25 -29.04
CA ARG A 52 5.14 -13.20 -29.52
C ARG A 52 5.02 -11.92 -28.70
N ASN A 53 3.81 -11.48 -28.37
CA ASN A 53 3.56 -10.23 -27.65
C ASN A 53 3.58 -10.36 -26.12
N TYR A 54 3.65 -11.60 -25.60
CA TYR A 54 3.72 -11.86 -24.16
C TYR A 54 4.91 -11.17 -23.45
N PRO A 55 6.15 -11.22 -23.96
CA PRO A 55 7.27 -10.55 -23.32
C PRO A 55 7.13 -9.04 -23.26
N LEU A 56 6.54 -8.42 -24.30
CA LEU A 56 6.29 -6.97 -24.35
C LEU A 56 5.27 -6.55 -23.30
N THR A 57 4.22 -7.34 -23.11
CA THR A 57 3.21 -7.09 -22.08
C THR A 57 3.79 -7.21 -20.67
N LEU A 58 4.66 -8.18 -20.43
CA LEU A 58 5.38 -8.31 -19.17
C LEU A 58 6.29 -7.10 -18.91
N LEU A 59 7.02 -6.65 -19.92
CA LEU A 59 7.91 -5.50 -19.82
C LEU A 59 7.13 -4.23 -19.49
N MET A 60 5.97 -4.05 -20.09
CA MET A 60 5.03 -2.95 -19.80
C MET A 60 4.57 -2.99 -18.34
N LEU A 61 4.13 -4.15 -17.84
CA LEU A 61 3.71 -4.32 -16.44
C LEU A 61 4.84 -4.02 -15.44
N ILE A 62 6.07 -4.43 -15.76
CA ILE A 62 7.25 -4.11 -14.94
C ILE A 62 7.49 -2.59 -14.95
N GLY A 63 7.36 -1.94 -16.10
CA GLY A 63 7.49 -0.50 -16.26
C GLY A 63 6.48 0.26 -15.38
N ASP A 64 5.21 -0.12 -15.42
CA ASP A 64 4.15 0.46 -14.58
C ASP A 64 4.44 0.29 -13.10
N PHE A 65 4.84 -0.91 -12.70
CA PHE A 65 5.21 -1.17 -11.31
C PHE A 65 6.39 -0.31 -10.84
N MET A 66 7.43 -0.17 -11.67
CA MET A 66 8.59 0.69 -11.37
C MET A 66 8.20 2.16 -11.31
N LEU A 67 7.35 2.64 -12.23
CA LEU A 67 6.85 4.00 -12.29
C LEU A 67 6.08 4.34 -11.00
N VAL A 68 5.06 3.57 -10.65
CA VAL A 68 4.28 3.80 -9.42
C VAL A 68 5.16 3.73 -8.18
N ARG A 69 6.06 2.75 -8.10
CA ARG A 69 6.98 2.60 -6.98
C ARG A 69 7.89 3.82 -6.82
N SER A 70 8.44 4.35 -7.91
CA SER A 70 9.29 5.53 -7.90
C SER A 70 8.50 6.76 -7.48
N LEU A 71 7.31 6.97 -8.03
CA LEU A 71 6.46 8.10 -7.69
C LEU A 71 6.01 8.08 -6.22
N VAL A 72 5.70 6.91 -5.67
CA VAL A 72 5.35 6.75 -4.24
C VAL A 72 6.53 7.09 -3.33
N GLN A 73 7.78 6.90 -3.79
CA GLN A 73 8.97 7.28 -3.00
C GLN A 73 9.21 8.80 -3.02
N TYR A 74 9.02 9.45 -4.17
CA TYR A 74 9.28 10.88 -4.33
C TYR A 74 8.11 11.76 -3.87
N PHE A 75 6.87 11.34 -4.12
CA PHE A 75 5.66 12.11 -3.82
C PHE A 75 4.84 11.46 -2.70
N SER A 76 4.68 12.17 -1.59
CA SER A 76 3.83 11.71 -0.48
C SER A 76 2.35 11.79 -0.84
N TYR A 77 1.56 10.79 -0.44
CA TYR A 77 0.08 10.76 -0.65
C TYR A 77 -0.67 11.97 -0.05
N GLY A 78 -0.05 12.79 0.79
CA GLY A 78 -0.74 13.88 1.48
C GLY A 78 -0.44 15.30 0.98
N ARG A 79 0.70 15.55 0.33
CA ARG A 79 1.17 16.92 0.07
C ARG A 79 1.25 17.32 -1.39
N SER A 80 1.31 16.37 -2.31
CA SER A 80 1.57 16.61 -3.72
C SER A 80 0.75 15.69 -4.63
N PHE A 81 -0.53 15.53 -4.29
CA PHE A 81 -1.44 14.63 -5.02
C PHE A 81 -1.49 14.99 -6.52
N LEU A 82 -1.72 16.27 -6.85
CA LEU A 82 -1.83 16.73 -8.24
C LEU A 82 -0.54 16.50 -9.04
N ALA A 83 0.61 16.88 -8.48
CA ALA A 83 1.89 16.70 -9.16
C ALA A 83 2.17 15.21 -9.41
N ARG A 84 1.89 14.36 -8.42
CA ARG A 84 2.03 12.91 -8.56
C ARG A 84 1.15 12.36 -9.68
N THR A 85 -0.14 12.70 -9.68
CA THR A 85 -1.10 12.23 -10.69
C THR A 85 -0.72 12.67 -12.10
N LEU A 86 -0.21 13.90 -12.28
CA LEU A 86 0.29 14.38 -13.56
C LEU A 86 1.50 13.59 -14.06
N TRP A 87 2.48 13.32 -13.19
CA TRP A 87 3.63 12.50 -13.55
C TRP A 87 3.25 11.04 -13.83
N GLU A 88 2.28 10.51 -13.09
CA GLU A 88 1.75 9.17 -13.31
C GLU A 88 1.04 9.04 -14.65
N LEU A 89 0.15 9.99 -14.98
CA LEU A 89 -0.51 10.06 -16.29
C LEU A 89 0.50 10.18 -17.45
N GLY A 90 1.50 11.07 -17.32
CA GLY A 90 2.55 11.20 -18.33
C GLY A 90 3.34 9.91 -18.54
N GLY A 91 3.70 9.23 -17.44
CA GLY A 91 4.41 7.95 -17.49
C GLY A 91 3.59 6.83 -18.11
N VAL A 92 2.32 6.71 -17.75
CA VAL A 92 1.38 5.73 -18.32
C VAL A 92 1.20 5.94 -19.83
N LEU A 93 1.01 7.19 -20.28
CA LEU A 93 0.92 7.54 -21.69
C LEU A 93 2.21 7.17 -22.45
N PHE A 94 3.36 7.47 -21.88
CA PHE A 94 4.65 7.15 -22.47
C PHE A 94 4.85 5.63 -22.60
N ILE A 95 4.59 4.86 -21.54
CA ILE A 95 4.70 3.39 -21.55
C ILE A 95 3.75 2.79 -22.59
N ALA A 96 2.49 3.25 -22.64
CA ALA A 96 1.50 2.77 -23.61
C ALA A 96 1.93 3.07 -25.06
N PHE A 97 2.48 4.26 -25.30
CA PHE A 97 2.97 4.65 -26.63
C PHE A 97 4.16 3.78 -27.09
N VAL A 98 5.15 3.59 -26.21
CA VAL A 98 6.29 2.72 -26.50
C VAL A 98 5.84 1.28 -26.72
N ALA A 99 4.93 0.77 -25.90
CA ALA A 99 4.39 -0.58 -26.05
C ALA A 99 3.67 -0.76 -27.41
N ALA A 100 2.85 0.22 -27.83
CA ALA A 100 2.17 0.18 -29.12
C ALA A 100 3.14 0.12 -30.30
N ILE A 101 4.20 0.94 -30.29
CA ILE A 101 5.26 0.92 -31.32
C ILE A 101 5.97 -0.44 -31.35
N LEU A 102 6.40 -0.94 -30.20
CA LEU A 102 7.10 -2.22 -30.12
C LEU A 102 6.23 -3.40 -30.59
N MET A 103 4.94 -3.38 -30.25
CA MET A 103 3.99 -4.38 -30.74
C MET A 103 3.84 -4.33 -32.26
N GLN A 104 3.80 -3.14 -32.84
CA GLN A 104 3.71 -2.99 -34.28
C GLN A 104 4.97 -3.46 -35.01
N LEU A 105 6.17 -3.15 -34.47
CA LEU A 105 7.44 -3.62 -35.03
C LEU A 105 7.57 -5.14 -35.00
N THR A 106 6.97 -5.79 -34.00
CA THR A 106 6.97 -7.26 -33.91
C THR A 106 5.91 -7.91 -34.80
N SER A 107 4.91 -7.16 -35.27
CA SER A 107 3.79 -7.65 -36.09
C SER A 107 4.05 -7.51 -37.59
N SER A 108 5.25 -7.86 -38.05
CA SER A 108 5.77 -7.64 -39.43
C SER A 108 4.88 -8.12 -40.61
N GLU A 109 3.81 -8.86 -40.34
CA GLU A 109 2.89 -9.37 -41.33
C GLU A 109 1.84 -8.34 -41.80
N TYR A 110 1.77 -7.14 -41.21
CA TYR A 110 0.72 -6.12 -41.43
C TYR A 110 1.23 -4.80 -42.02
N LEU A 111 2.48 -4.75 -42.47
CA LEU A 111 3.13 -3.51 -42.93
C LEU A 111 2.72 -3.08 -44.37
N VAL A 112 1.52 -3.40 -44.84
CA VAL A 112 1.09 -3.03 -46.20
C VAL A 112 -0.19 -2.16 -46.15
N GLY A 113 -0.06 -0.86 -46.45
CA GLY A 113 -1.14 0.04 -46.79
C GLY A 113 -1.72 0.91 -45.64
N ASP A 114 -2.83 1.61 -45.90
CA ASP A 114 -3.54 2.57 -45.01
C ASP A 114 -4.02 1.95 -43.67
N THR A 115 -3.98 0.63 -43.56
CA THR A 115 -4.34 -0.11 -42.36
C THR A 115 -3.35 0.09 -41.19
N LEU A 116 -2.11 0.51 -41.49
CA LEU A 116 -1.05 0.67 -40.46
C LEU A 116 -1.47 1.69 -39.40
N ASN A 117 -2.00 2.84 -39.79
CA ASN A 117 -2.41 3.86 -38.83
C ASN A 117 -3.57 3.40 -37.95
N GLN A 118 -4.56 2.73 -38.52
CA GLN A 118 -5.70 2.19 -37.76
C GLN A 118 -5.26 1.15 -36.76
N GLN A 119 -4.34 0.28 -37.12
CA GLN A 119 -3.82 -0.77 -36.22
C GLN A 119 -2.98 -0.16 -35.07
N LEU A 120 -2.14 0.85 -35.36
CA LEU A 120 -1.40 1.58 -34.34
C LEU A 120 -2.34 2.26 -33.36
N PHE A 121 -3.38 2.95 -33.85
CA PHE A 121 -4.37 3.57 -32.98
C PHE A 121 -5.07 2.54 -32.10
N PHE A 122 -5.55 1.45 -32.65
CA PHE A 122 -6.21 0.41 -31.89
C PHE A 122 -5.29 -0.20 -30.81
N SER A 123 -4.08 -0.59 -31.19
CA SER A 123 -3.08 -1.15 -30.26
C SER A 123 -2.72 -0.18 -29.13
N PHE A 124 -2.60 1.12 -29.48
CA PHE A 124 -2.33 2.17 -28.49
C PHE A 124 -3.47 2.29 -27.47
N PHE A 125 -4.73 2.37 -27.93
CA PHE A 125 -5.86 2.50 -27.02
C PHE A 125 -6.06 1.27 -26.15
N VAL A 126 -5.87 0.07 -26.69
CA VAL A 126 -5.92 -1.18 -25.90
C VAL A 126 -4.80 -1.20 -24.88
N ALA A 127 -3.57 -0.89 -25.28
CA ALA A 127 -2.44 -0.82 -24.35
C ALA A 127 -2.69 0.22 -23.25
N LEU A 128 -3.19 1.40 -23.61
CA LEU A 128 -3.51 2.48 -22.67
C LEU A 128 -4.59 2.07 -21.67
N PHE A 129 -5.66 1.44 -22.14
CA PHE A 129 -6.75 0.97 -21.27
C PHE A 129 -6.25 -0.01 -20.19
N PHE A 130 -5.52 -1.04 -20.61
CA PHE A 130 -4.97 -2.02 -19.64
C PHE A 130 -3.90 -1.43 -18.76
N ASN A 131 -3.08 -0.50 -19.27
CA ASN A 131 -2.07 0.20 -18.51
C ASN A 131 -2.69 1.04 -17.37
N ILE A 132 -3.72 1.84 -17.69
CA ILE A 132 -4.47 2.62 -16.69
C ILE A 132 -5.06 1.69 -15.63
N LEU A 133 -5.68 0.59 -16.03
CA LEU A 133 -6.29 -0.36 -15.10
C LEU A 133 -5.26 -0.93 -14.12
N VAL A 134 -4.10 -1.36 -14.62
CA VAL A 134 -3.00 -1.88 -13.78
C VAL A 134 -2.50 -0.81 -12.82
N THR A 135 -2.25 0.39 -13.33
CA THR A 135 -1.73 1.51 -12.54
C THR A 135 -2.68 1.87 -11.41
N VAL A 136 -3.99 1.99 -11.70
CA VAL A 136 -5.01 2.27 -10.69
C VAL A 136 -5.03 1.20 -9.58
N VAL A 137 -4.93 -0.06 -9.96
CA VAL A 137 -4.93 -1.14 -8.96
C VAL A 137 -3.66 -1.11 -8.11
N ILE A 138 -2.48 -0.93 -8.70
CA ILE A 138 -1.21 -0.82 -7.96
C ILE A 138 -1.26 0.39 -7.01
N ASP A 139 -1.79 1.53 -7.49
CA ASP A 139 -1.91 2.74 -6.69
C ASP A 139 -2.88 2.57 -5.53
N LEU A 140 -4.04 1.96 -5.76
CA LEU A 140 -5.02 1.64 -4.74
C LEU A 140 -4.40 0.77 -3.62
N PHE A 141 -3.69 -0.31 -3.98
CA PHE A 141 -3.00 -1.14 -3.00
C PHE A 141 -1.92 -0.38 -2.23
N SER A 142 -1.21 0.52 -2.90
CA SER A 142 -0.17 1.36 -2.29
C SER A 142 -0.76 2.37 -1.31
N TYR A 143 -1.89 2.99 -1.68
CA TYR A 143 -2.65 3.89 -0.83
C TYR A 143 -3.22 3.20 0.40
N LEU A 144 -3.87 2.03 0.24
CA LEU A 144 -4.42 1.27 1.36
C LEU A 144 -3.34 0.84 2.36
N ARG A 145 -2.16 0.46 1.88
CA ARG A 145 -1.00 0.15 2.73
C ARG A 145 -0.49 1.37 3.49
N TRP A 146 -0.40 2.51 2.82
CA TRP A 146 0.00 3.76 3.45
C TRP A 146 -0.99 4.20 4.52
N LYS A 147 -2.30 4.14 4.24
CA LYS A 147 -3.38 4.43 5.18
C LYS A 147 -3.28 3.55 6.43
N ARG A 148 -3.20 2.22 6.25
CA ARG A 148 -3.03 1.27 7.37
C ARG A 148 -1.81 1.58 8.23
N ARG A 149 -0.68 1.90 7.62
CA ARG A 149 0.54 2.25 8.37
C ARG A 149 0.35 3.50 9.22
N ARG A 150 -0.36 4.50 8.70
CA ARG A 150 -0.69 5.71 9.45
C ARG A 150 -1.61 5.43 10.62
N GLU A 151 -2.66 4.67 10.41
CA GLU A 151 -3.61 4.28 11.46
C GLU A 151 -2.89 3.54 12.61
N LEU A 152 -2.08 2.54 12.29
CA LEU A 152 -1.29 1.81 13.28
C LEU A 152 -0.28 2.72 14.02
N ALA A 153 0.38 3.63 13.32
CA ALA A 153 1.31 4.56 13.95
C ALA A 153 0.60 5.51 14.92
N THR A 154 -0.61 5.97 14.57
CA THR A 154 -1.44 6.81 15.43
C THR A 154 -1.91 6.04 16.67
N GLU A 155 -2.36 4.80 16.51
CA GLU A 155 -2.77 3.94 17.61
C GLU A 155 -1.63 3.68 18.61
N VAL A 156 -0.44 3.34 18.10
CA VAL A 156 0.75 3.14 18.93
C VAL A 156 1.10 4.42 19.70
N ARG A 157 1.00 5.59 19.05
CA ARG A 157 1.26 6.88 19.69
C ARG A 157 0.26 7.18 20.81
N LEU A 158 -1.02 6.96 20.57
CA LEU A 158 -2.07 7.16 21.59
C LEU A 158 -1.89 6.23 22.78
N ARG A 159 -1.60 4.96 22.54
CA ARG A 159 -1.29 3.99 23.61
C ARG A 159 -0.07 4.39 24.41
N SER A 160 0.99 4.88 23.75
CA SER A 160 2.18 5.35 24.43
C SER A 160 1.91 6.56 25.30
N GLN A 161 1.11 7.52 24.82
CA GLN A 161 0.69 8.69 25.60
C GLN A 161 -0.14 8.29 26.83
N ALA A 162 -1.13 7.42 26.65
CA ALA A 162 -1.94 6.93 27.77
C ALA A 162 -1.10 6.19 28.82
N ASN A 163 -0.16 5.37 28.38
CA ASN A 163 0.75 4.66 29.29
C ASN A 163 1.68 5.63 30.05
N TYR A 164 2.17 6.65 29.37
CA TYR A 164 2.97 7.72 30.01
C TYR A 164 2.16 8.47 31.07
N GLN A 165 0.92 8.87 30.77
CA GLN A 165 0.02 9.51 31.73
C GLN A 165 -0.28 8.62 32.91
N TYR A 166 -0.53 7.32 32.69
CA TYR A 166 -0.72 6.35 33.76
C TYR A 166 0.51 6.24 34.67
N GLN A 167 1.72 6.20 34.09
CA GLN A 167 2.96 6.15 34.88
C GLN A 167 3.17 7.41 35.71
N LEU A 168 2.87 8.60 35.13
CA LEU A 168 2.93 9.86 35.87
C LEU A 168 1.97 9.84 37.07
N LEU A 169 0.71 9.43 36.85
CA LEU A 169 -0.27 9.33 37.91
C LEU A 169 0.16 8.35 39.01
N LYS A 170 0.70 7.18 38.59
CA LYS A 170 1.23 6.19 39.54
C LYS A 170 2.44 6.72 40.33
N ALA A 171 3.30 7.53 39.70
CA ALA A 171 4.46 8.13 40.34
C ALA A 171 4.04 9.18 41.39
N GLN A 172 2.93 9.91 41.17
CA GLN A 172 2.41 10.87 42.15
C GLN A 172 2.00 10.20 43.48
N LEU A 173 1.56 8.94 43.44
CA LEU A 173 1.21 8.22 44.65
C LEU A 173 2.41 7.82 45.53
N ASN A 174 3.65 7.99 45.04
CA ASN A 174 4.89 7.57 45.72
C ASN A 174 4.71 6.29 46.56
N PRO A 175 4.66 5.09 45.95
CA PRO A 175 4.32 3.86 46.66
C PRO A 175 5.28 3.54 47.82
N HIS A 176 6.53 3.92 47.73
CA HIS A 176 7.51 3.73 48.77
C HIS A 176 7.19 4.59 50.01
N PHE A 177 6.77 5.84 49.82
CA PHE A 177 6.34 6.69 50.92
C PHE A 177 5.08 6.14 51.59
N LEU A 178 4.10 5.65 50.80
CA LEU A 178 2.89 5.05 51.34
C LEU A 178 3.18 3.80 52.16
N PHE A 179 4.02 2.88 51.68
CA PHE A 179 4.41 1.68 52.43
C PHE A 179 5.15 2.03 53.73
N ASN A 180 6.06 3.01 53.69
CA ASN A 180 6.78 3.44 54.90
C ASN A 180 5.82 4.09 55.91
N SER A 181 4.88 4.91 55.42
CA SER A 181 3.89 5.55 56.29
C SER A 181 2.95 4.54 56.94
N LEU A 182 2.53 3.50 56.20
CA LEU A 182 1.73 2.41 56.74
C LEU A 182 2.50 1.57 57.80
N ASN A 183 3.80 1.35 57.58
CA ASN A 183 4.63 0.67 58.58
C ASN A 183 4.76 1.47 59.86
N VAL A 184 4.98 2.78 59.78
CA VAL A 184 5.01 3.67 60.95
C VAL A 184 3.65 3.69 61.67
N LEU A 185 2.57 3.73 60.92
CA LEU A 185 1.22 3.64 61.47
C LEU A 185 0.98 2.33 62.23
N GLY A 186 1.41 1.18 61.64
CA GLY A 186 1.31 -0.13 62.27
C GLY A 186 2.05 -0.19 63.62
N TYR A 187 3.19 0.44 63.73
CA TYR A 187 3.93 0.58 64.98
C TYR A 187 3.17 1.45 66.01
N LEU A 188 2.70 2.63 65.60
CA LEU A 188 1.98 3.60 66.46
C LEU A 188 0.67 3.04 67.02
N ILE A 189 -0.03 2.20 66.29
CA ILE A 189 -1.31 1.57 66.76
C ILE A 189 -1.06 0.74 68.02
N HIS A 190 0.10 0.13 68.15
CA HIS A 190 0.43 -0.71 69.32
C HIS A 190 1.04 0.10 70.48
N GLU A 191 1.69 1.23 70.21
CA GLU A 191 2.35 2.01 71.23
C GLU A 191 1.48 3.16 71.79
N ASP A 192 0.82 3.91 70.92
CA ASP A 192 0.08 5.12 71.32
C ASP A 192 -1.05 5.40 70.31
N GLN A 193 -2.28 5.14 70.70
CA GLN A 193 -3.46 5.21 69.88
C GLN A 193 -3.82 6.68 69.47
N ASP A 194 -3.54 7.66 70.35
CA ASP A 194 -3.77 9.06 70.06
C ASP A 194 -2.81 9.59 69.00
N ARG A 195 -1.52 9.22 69.10
CA ARG A 195 -0.51 9.52 68.07
C ARG A 195 -0.82 8.84 66.74
N ALA A 196 -1.30 7.61 66.75
CA ALA A 196 -1.73 6.92 65.55
C ALA A 196 -2.84 7.67 64.83
N SER A 197 -3.85 8.18 65.58
CA SER A 197 -4.94 8.98 65.03
C SER A 197 -4.48 10.31 64.43
N ASP A 198 -3.58 11.02 65.12
CA ASP A 198 -2.99 12.27 64.60
C ASP A 198 -2.14 12.05 63.34
N TYR A 199 -1.39 10.93 63.31
CA TYR A 199 -0.60 10.56 62.13
C TYR A 199 -1.47 10.28 60.89
N VAL A 200 -2.60 9.53 61.04
CA VAL A 200 -3.56 9.29 59.98
C VAL A 200 -4.14 10.59 59.43
N LYS A 201 -4.50 11.53 60.33
CA LYS A 201 -5.02 12.83 59.96
C LYS A 201 -4.01 13.61 59.11
N LYS A 202 -2.76 13.70 59.58
CA LYS A 202 -1.67 14.36 58.83
C LYS A 202 -1.40 13.69 57.48
N LEU A 203 -1.40 12.36 57.41
CA LEU A 203 -1.22 11.61 56.18
C LEU A 203 -2.38 11.88 55.18
N SER A 204 -3.62 11.91 55.67
CA SER A 204 -4.80 12.21 54.88
C SER A 204 -4.76 13.63 54.29
N ASP A 205 -4.36 14.64 55.10
CA ASP A 205 -4.22 15.99 54.64
C ASP A 205 -3.14 16.13 53.54
N LEU A 206 -2.03 15.42 53.69
CA LEU A 206 -0.96 15.42 52.68
C LEU A 206 -1.44 14.86 51.31
N TYR A 207 -2.23 13.79 51.32
CA TYR A 207 -2.80 13.21 50.10
C TYR A 207 -3.98 14.02 49.50
N ARG A 208 -4.62 14.88 50.29
CA ARG A 208 -5.69 15.76 49.81
C ARG A 208 -5.15 16.93 48.99
N TYR A 209 -3.92 17.38 49.26
CA TYR A 209 -3.30 18.53 48.60
C TYR A 209 -2.31 18.15 47.48
N GLN A 210 -2.16 16.87 47.12
CA GLN A 210 -1.47 16.42 45.91
C GLN A 210 -2.41 16.24 44.72
#